data_7b9b5f1ced1de27099443f31a3000b2d
#
_entry.id   7b9b5f1ced1de27099443f31a3000b2d
#
_cell.length_a   1.000
_cell.length_b   1.000
_cell.length_c   1.000
_cell.angle_alpha   90.00
_cell.angle_beta   90.00
_cell.angle_gamma   90.00
#
_symmetry.space_group_name_H-M   'P 1'
#
loop_
_entity.id
_entity.type
_entity.pdbx_description
1 polymer ?
#
loop_
_entity_poly.entity_id
_entity_poly.type
_entity_poly.pdbx_seq_one_letter_code
_entity_poly.pdbx_strand_id
1 'polypeptide(L)'
;MDPLQLPRIIIVDHYDSYTRNLLSLISSCFYPAPSPDLLSRRVVVIPHTHPALSPEWMERELLPHVDALILSPGPGSADRATDFDASAALLNAPALQALPMLGVCLGHQGMSVVVGGAKVVRLTEPFHGRTRSLLIDRSAVQCAGGERSIVDGIADGTSVVCYNSLAVDETSLPATWRVVARSPGSPALVQAIEHTTRPLYGVQFHPESIESDAGDVVMRNFLHNVAAAWTVRDASRVDAWTSPTTGFPAQVTSLGRACVAAAVHDLSLIHI
;
A
#
# COMPACT_ATOMS: atom_id res chain seq x y z
N MET A 1 -4.50 -17.92 2.90
CA MET A 1 -5.87 -17.35 2.86
C MET A 1 -6.65 -18.03 1.76
N ASP A 2 -7.97 -18.16 1.90
CA ASP A 2 -8.84 -18.64 0.82
C ASP A 2 -8.92 -17.58 -0.29
N PRO A 3 -8.73 -17.92 -1.58
CA PRO A 3 -8.78 -16.97 -2.69
C PRO A 3 -10.16 -16.27 -2.82
N LEU A 4 -11.23 -16.88 -2.35
CA LEU A 4 -12.55 -16.25 -2.32
C LEU A 4 -12.65 -15.11 -1.31
N GLN A 5 -11.72 -15.02 -0.35
CA GLN A 5 -11.64 -13.93 0.63
C GLN A 5 -10.81 -12.73 0.15
N LEU A 6 -10.42 -12.69 -1.13
CA LEU A 6 -9.69 -11.55 -1.70
C LEU A 6 -10.58 -10.30 -1.69
N PRO A 7 -10.23 -9.22 -0.96
CA PRO A 7 -10.98 -7.98 -0.97
C PRO A 7 -10.86 -7.24 -2.30
N ARG A 8 -11.71 -6.23 -2.50
CA ARG A 8 -11.62 -5.34 -3.67
C ARG A 8 -10.64 -4.21 -3.39
N ILE A 9 -9.51 -4.26 -4.07
CA ILE A 9 -8.37 -3.36 -3.83
C ILE A 9 -8.15 -2.47 -5.06
N ILE A 10 -7.95 -1.18 -4.85
CA ILE A 10 -7.38 -0.29 -5.86
C ILE A 10 -5.92 -0.05 -5.51
N ILE A 11 -5.05 -0.27 -6.48
CA ILE A 11 -3.66 0.16 -6.44
C ILE A 11 -3.57 1.48 -7.20
N VAL A 12 -3.23 2.55 -6.49
CA VAL A 12 -2.92 3.85 -7.09
C VAL A 12 -1.48 3.80 -7.56
N ASP A 13 -1.29 3.80 -8.88
CA ASP A 13 0.01 3.63 -9.51
C ASP A 13 0.71 4.98 -9.73
N HIS A 14 1.85 5.17 -9.08
CA HIS A 14 2.71 6.35 -9.23
C HIS A 14 3.80 6.12 -10.30
N TYR A 15 3.47 5.34 -11.34
CA TYR A 15 4.38 5.04 -12.46
C TYR A 15 5.66 4.30 -12.05
N ASP A 16 5.52 3.36 -11.12
CA ASP A 16 6.62 2.48 -10.74
C ASP A 16 6.63 1.20 -11.58
N SER A 17 7.80 0.77 -12.03
CA SER A 17 7.96 -0.46 -12.80
C SER A 17 7.62 -1.72 -12.01
N TYR A 18 7.65 -1.67 -10.69
CA TYR A 18 7.34 -2.79 -9.79
C TYR A 18 5.88 -2.83 -9.32
N THR A 19 5.03 -1.84 -9.68
CA THR A 19 3.61 -1.83 -9.28
C THR A 19 2.90 -3.16 -9.60
N ARG A 20 3.24 -3.81 -10.71
CA ARG A 20 2.67 -5.10 -11.10
C ARG A 20 3.10 -6.25 -10.18
N ASN A 21 4.25 -6.16 -9.54
CA ASN A 21 4.69 -7.15 -8.58
C ASN A 21 3.80 -7.15 -7.33
N LEU A 22 3.15 -6.01 -6.99
CA LEU A 22 2.14 -5.95 -5.95
C LEU A 22 0.95 -6.88 -6.24
N LEU A 23 0.52 -6.99 -7.52
CA LEU A 23 -0.52 -7.96 -7.92
C LEU A 23 -0.08 -9.41 -7.66
N SER A 24 1.16 -9.72 -8.01
CA SER A 24 1.74 -11.06 -7.78
C SER A 24 1.87 -11.34 -6.29
N LEU A 25 2.30 -10.36 -5.50
CA LEU A 25 2.41 -10.46 -4.05
C LEU A 25 1.03 -10.67 -3.39
N ILE A 26 0.01 -9.91 -3.80
CA ILE A 26 -1.37 -10.10 -3.32
C ILE A 26 -1.82 -11.53 -3.65
N SER A 27 -1.63 -11.97 -4.89
CA SER A 27 -2.03 -13.31 -5.35
C SER A 27 -1.36 -14.43 -4.55
N SER A 28 -0.07 -14.28 -4.22
CA SER A 28 0.70 -15.28 -3.46
C SER A 28 0.24 -15.45 -2.00
N CYS A 29 -0.49 -14.47 -1.45
CA CYS A 29 -1.05 -14.57 -0.11
C CYS A 29 -2.21 -15.58 0.02
N PHE A 30 -2.73 -16.08 -1.10
CA PHE A 30 -3.87 -17.00 -1.14
C PHE A 30 -3.44 -18.40 -1.61
N TYR A 31 -4.13 -19.44 -1.10
CA TYR A 31 -3.91 -20.81 -1.54
C TYR A 31 -5.25 -21.57 -1.66
N PRO A 32 -5.56 -22.11 -2.85
CA PRO A 32 -4.84 -21.89 -4.11
C PRO A 32 -4.82 -20.41 -4.51
N ALA A 33 -3.92 -20.03 -5.44
CA ALA A 33 -3.90 -18.66 -5.94
C ALA A 33 -5.22 -18.31 -6.65
N PRO A 34 -5.71 -17.05 -6.55
CA PRO A 34 -6.93 -16.64 -7.25
C PRO A 34 -6.75 -16.80 -8.77
N SER A 35 -7.82 -17.16 -9.46
CA SER A 35 -7.79 -17.19 -10.91
C SER A 35 -7.49 -15.80 -11.49
N PRO A 36 -6.85 -15.68 -12.66
CA PRO A 36 -6.60 -14.38 -13.28
C PRO A 36 -7.87 -13.54 -13.47
N ASP A 37 -9.00 -14.18 -13.75
CA ASP A 37 -10.29 -13.52 -13.87
C ASP A 37 -10.78 -12.96 -12.53
N LEU A 38 -10.71 -13.71 -11.44
CA LEU A 38 -11.07 -13.25 -10.10
C LEU A 38 -10.14 -12.11 -9.65
N LEU A 39 -8.83 -12.27 -9.85
CA LEU A 39 -7.84 -11.24 -9.51
C LEU A 39 -8.14 -9.93 -10.24
N SER A 40 -8.37 -9.99 -11.57
CA SER A 40 -8.64 -8.80 -12.40
C SER A 40 -9.96 -8.11 -12.09
N ARG A 41 -10.92 -8.81 -11.48
CA ARG A 41 -12.18 -8.22 -11.01
C ARG A 41 -12.08 -7.59 -9.63
N ARG A 42 -11.12 -8.00 -8.83
CA ARG A 42 -10.99 -7.54 -7.44
C ARG A 42 -9.78 -6.66 -7.17
N VAL A 43 -8.78 -6.68 -8.04
CA VAL A 43 -7.62 -5.80 -7.90
C VAL A 43 -7.48 -4.98 -9.18
N VAL A 44 -7.61 -3.66 -9.06
CA VAL A 44 -7.58 -2.71 -10.17
C VAL A 44 -6.44 -1.74 -9.96
N VAL A 45 -5.61 -1.55 -10.98
CA VAL A 45 -4.49 -0.59 -10.98
C VAL A 45 -4.94 0.66 -11.73
N ILE A 46 -4.85 1.82 -11.10
CA ILE A 46 -5.23 3.12 -11.68
C ILE A 46 -4.06 4.09 -11.52
N PRO A 47 -3.54 4.68 -12.62
CA PRO A 47 -2.50 5.70 -12.55
C PRO A 47 -2.93 6.89 -11.69
N HIS A 48 -2.04 7.43 -10.87
CA HIS A 48 -2.36 8.54 -9.97
C HIS A 48 -2.82 9.82 -10.69
N THR A 49 -2.48 9.97 -11.96
CA THR A 49 -2.92 11.11 -12.80
C THR A 49 -4.31 10.89 -13.43
N HIS A 50 -4.92 9.73 -13.22
CA HIS A 50 -6.20 9.43 -13.85
C HIS A 50 -7.35 10.22 -13.19
N PRO A 51 -8.22 10.91 -13.97
CA PRO A 51 -9.30 11.74 -13.42
C PRO A 51 -10.29 11.01 -12.50
N ALA A 52 -10.41 9.70 -12.63
CA ALA A 52 -11.23 8.85 -11.76
C ALA A 52 -10.71 8.75 -10.31
N LEU A 53 -9.52 9.25 -10.01
CA LEU A 53 -8.99 9.31 -8.64
C LEU A 53 -9.33 10.62 -7.93
N SER A 54 -10.29 11.42 -8.45
CA SER A 54 -10.81 12.53 -7.64
C SER A 54 -11.57 12.00 -6.42
N PRO A 55 -11.48 12.68 -5.26
CA PRO A 55 -12.20 12.27 -4.05
C PRO A 55 -13.71 12.11 -4.29
N GLU A 56 -14.32 12.99 -5.07
CA GLU A 56 -15.76 12.99 -5.37
C GLU A 56 -16.17 11.76 -6.19
N TRP A 57 -15.32 11.35 -7.15
CA TRP A 57 -15.57 10.15 -7.95
C TRP A 57 -15.36 8.89 -7.11
N MET A 58 -14.30 8.86 -6.29
CA MET A 58 -14.06 7.77 -5.36
C MET A 58 -15.22 7.59 -4.38
N GLU A 59 -15.72 8.66 -3.80
CA GLU A 59 -16.84 8.63 -2.86
C GLU A 59 -18.12 8.11 -3.51
N ARG A 60 -18.47 8.62 -4.69
CA ARG A 60 -19.72 8.30 -5.35
C ARG A 60 -19.72 6.94 -6.04
N GLU A 61 -18.66 6.63 -6.77
CA GLU A 61 -18.62 5.47 -7.67
C GLU A 61 -17.87 4.27 -7.09
N LEU A 62 -16.88 4.49 -6.24
CA LEU A 62 -16.00 3.41 -5.76
C LEU A 62 -16.18 3.05 -4.29
N LEU A 63 -16.40 4.01 -3.41
CA LEU A 63 -16.47 3.74 -1.97
C LEU A 63 -17.46 2.63 -1.59
N PRO A 64 -18.64 2.48 -2.24
CA PRO A 64 -19.52 1.35 -2.02
C PRO A 64 -18.91 -0.01 -2.38
N HIS A 65 -17.85 -0.02 -3.20
CA HIS A 65 -17.29 -1.24 -3.78
C HIS A 65 -15.81 -1.47 -3.43
N VAL A 66 -15.06 -0.46 -2.94
CA VAL A 66 -13.65 -0.60 -2.57
C VAL A 66 -13.50 -1.01 -1.12
N ASP A 67 -12.60 -1.95 -0.85
CA ASP A 67 -12.35 -2.45 0.49
C ASP A 67 -11.01 -1.96 1.04
N ALA A 68 -10.05 -1.65 0.17
CA ALA A 68 -8.76 -1.08 0.55
C ALA A 68 -8.08 -0.34 -0.61
N LEU A 69 -7.14 0.54 -0.28
CA LEU A 69 -6.23 1.17 -1.22
C LEU A 69 -4.78 0.73 -0.96
N ILE A 70 -3.99 0.63 -2.02
CA ILE A 70 -2.53 0.55 -1.95
C ILE A 70 -1.97 1.72 -2.74
N LEU A 71 -1.17 2.56 -2.07
CA LEU A 71 -0.43 3.65 -2.70
C LEU A 71 0.94 3.10 -3.07
N SER A 72 1.20 2.96 -4.37
CA SER A 72 2.37 2.26 -4.89
C SER A 72 3.68 3.00 -4.62
N PRO A 73 4.82 2.34 -4.83
CA PRO A 73 6.08 3.02 -5.06
C PRO A 73 5.96 3.99 -6.26
N GLY A 74 6.94 4.86 -6.41
CA GLY A 74 7.01 5.75 -7.57
C GLY A 74 8.24 6.62 -7.57
N PRO A 75 8.58 7.20 -8.72
CA PRO A 75 9.60 8.23 -8.82
C PRO A 75 9.11 9.55 -8.18
N GLY A 76 10.05 10.44 -7.88
CA GLY A 76 9.73 11.78 -7.40
C GLY A 76 9.79 11.91 -5.89
N SER A 77 8.99 12.82 -5.35
CA SER A 77 8.97 13.16 -3.93
C SER A 77 7.56 13.46 -3.44
N ALA A 78 7.23 12.97 -2.27
CA ALA A 78 5.90 13.09 -1.67
C ALA A 78 5.52 14.54 -1.28
N ASP A 79 6.47 15.45 -1.21
CA ASP A 79 6.27 16.88 -0.95
C ASP A 79 6.02 17.70 -2.23
N ARG A 80 6.05 17.05 -3.40
CA ARG A 80 5.71 17.67 -4.68
C ARG A 80 4.30 17.30 -5.11
N ALA A 81 3.45 18.30 -5.31
CA ALA A 81 2.08 18.10 -5.77
C ALA A 81 1.99 17.25 -7.05
N THR A 82 2.87 17.51 -8.03
CA THR A 82 2.89 16.75 -9.29
C THR A 82 3.10 15.26 -9.12
N ASP A 83 3.75 14.84 -8.03
CA ASP A 83 4.19 13.46 -7.84
C ASP A 83 3.21 12.68 -6.95
N PHE A 84 2.40 13.38 -6.11
CA PHE A 84 1.54 12.73 -5.11
C PHE A 84 0.15 13.35 -4.91
N ASP A 85 -0.26 14.31 -5.72
CA ASP A 85 -1.45 15.16 -5.51
C ASP A 85 -2.77 14.38 -5.39
N ALA A 86 -3.05 13.47 -6.32
CA ALA A 86 -4.25 12.64 -6.27
C ALA A 86 -4.30 11.78 -5.00
N SER A 87 -3.20 11.16 -4.61
CA SER A 87 -3.11 10.38 -3.38
C SER A 87 -3.24 11.24 -2.13
N ALA A 88 -2.71 12.47 -2.15
CA ALA A 88 -2.91 13.43 -1.08
C ALA A 88 -4.40 13.82 -0.94
N ALA A 89 -5.09 14.05 -2.04
CA ALA A 89 -6.52 14.33 -2.05
C ALA A 89 -7.33 13.16 -1.46
N LEU A 90 -7.02 11.91 -1.84
CA LEU A 90 -7.65 10.71 -1.28
C LEU A 90 -7.40 10.55 0.23
N LEU A 91 -6.17 10.77 0.69
CA LEU A 91 -5.80 10.69 2.11
C LEU A 91 -6.53 11.72 2.97
N ASN A 92 -6.83 12.89 2.42
CA ASN A 92 -7.54 13.98 3.09
C ASN A 92 -9.07 13.88 2.97
N ALA A 93 -9.61 13.06 2.07
CA ALA A 93 -11.04 12.94 1.84
C ALA A 93 -11.77 12.39 3.08
N PRO A 94 -12.77 13.10 3.65
CA PRO A 94 -13.47 12.67 4.86
C PRO A 94 -14.11 11.29 4.73
N ALA A 95 -14.69 10.98 3.59
CA ALA A 95 -15.34 9.70 3.32
C ALA A 95 -14.36 8.50 3.31
N LEU A 96 -13.07 8.75 3.05
CA LEU A 96 -12.04 7.71 2.96
C LEU A 96 -11.24 7.52 4.26
N GLN A 97 -11.54 8.29 5.33
CA GLN A 97 -10.78 8.26 6.59
C GLN A 97 -10.73 6.88 7.26
N ALA A 98 -11.75 6.08 7.07
CA ALA A 98 -11.87 4.75 7.64
C ALA A 98 -11.55 3.62 6.66
N LEU A 99 -11.09 3.94 5.44
CA LEU A 99 -10.69 2.95 4.45
C LEU A 99 -9.26 2.47 4.75
N PRO A 100 -9.01 1.15 4.87
CA PRO A 100 -7.66 0.64 5.04
C PRO A 100 -6.76 1.00 3.86
N MET A 101 -5.57 1.53 4.16
CA MET A 101 -4.60 1.92 3.13
C MET A 101 -3.19 1.45 3.48
N LEU A 102 -2.48 0.91 2.49
CA LEU A 102 -1.06 0.57 2.57
C LEU A 102 -0.26 1.48 1.64
N GLY A 103 0.72 2.20 2.18
CA GLY A 103 1.70 2.96 1.39
C GLY A 103 3.01 2.21 1.26
N VAL A 104 3.54 2.11 0.05
CA VAL A 104 4.82 1.48 -0.24
C VAL A 104 5.78 2.52 -0.80
N CYS A 105 6.95 2.65 -0.22
CA CYS A 105 8.03 3.56 -0.60
C CYS A 105 7.52 5.03 -0.73
N LEU A 106 7.25 5.53 -1.94
CA LEU A 106 6.64 6.85 -2.15
C LEU A 106 5.29 6.97 -1.43
N GLY A 107 4.45 5.94 -1.49
CA GLY A 107 3.17 5.90 -0.78
C GLY A 107 3.32 6.01 0.74
N HIS A 108 4.33 5.37 1.34
CA HIS A 108 4.69 5.49 2.74
C HIS A 108 5.11 6.94 3.10
N GLN A 109 6.01 7.51 2.29
CA GLN A 109 6.46 8.89 2.47
C GLN A 109 5.28 9.87 2.35
N GLY A 110 4.43 9.69 1.35
CA GLY A 110 3.26 10.52 1.11
C GLY A 110 2.24 10.49 2.25
N MET A 111 1.95 9.31 2.80
CA MET A 111 1.10 9.18 3.99
C MET A 111 1.67 9.97 5.17
N SER A 112 2.98 9.87 5.42
CA SER A 112 3.66 10.57 6.51
C SER A 112 3.56 12.08 6.35
N VAL A 113 3.76 12.59 5.12
CA VAL A 113 3.70 14.03 4.81
C VAL A 113 2.27 14.54 4.91
N VAL A 114 1.32 13.90 4.22
CA VAL A 114 -0.05 14.40 4.06
C VAL A 114 -0.85 14.28 5.36
N VAL A 115 -0.77 13.14 6.05
CA VAL A 115 -1.57 12.88 7.26
C VAL A 115 -0.85 13.32 8.52
N GLY A 116 0.49 13.36 8.48
CA GLY A 116 1.31 13.67 9.65
C GLY A 116 2.01 15.03 9.61
N GLY A 117 2.11 15.67 8.45
CA GLY A 117 2.95 16.85 8.28
C GLY A 117 4.44 16.54 8.43
N ALA A 118 4.82 15.28 8.32
CA ALA A 118 6.20 14.84 8.44
C ALA A 118 7.07 15.40 7.29
N LYS A 119 8.36 15.49 7.53
CA LYS A 119 9.34 15.90 6.52
C LYS A 119 9.96 14.67 5.86
N VAL A 120 10.24 14.80 4.58
CA VAL A 120 11.04 13.83 3.83
C VAL A 120 12.42 14.45 3.61
N VAL A 121 13.46 13.71 3.94
CA VAL A 121 14.86 14.16 3.84
C VAL A 121 15.63 13.33 2.84
N ARG A 122 16.59 13.98 2.16
CA ARG A 122 17.49 13.31 1.24
C ARG A 122 18.58 12.58 2.02
N LEU A 123 18.74 11.30 1.71
CA LEU A 123 19.83 10.50 2.25
C LEU A 123 21.18 10.91 1.66
N THR A 124 22.22 10.95 2.48
CA THR A 124 23.58 11.19 2.04
C THR A 124 24.08 10.06 1.14
N GLU A 125 23.64 8.85 1.41
CA GLU A 125 23.91 7.65 0.62
C GLU A 125 22.58 7.02 0.18
N PRO A 126 22.23 7.11 -1.12
CA PRO A 126 20.99 6.53 -1.61
C PRO A 126 21.07 4.99 -1.68
N PHE A 127 19.91 4.36 -1.54
CA PHE A 127 19.74 2.91 -1.67
C PHE A 127 19.06 2.61 -3.01
N HIS A 128 19.77 1.95 -3.90
CA HIS A 128 19.26 1.49 -5.18
C HIS A 128 19.49 -0.01 -5.31
N GLY A 129 18.44 -0.81 -5.07
CA GLY A 129 18.52 -2.27 -5.11
C GLY A 129 19.44 -2.87 -4.03
N ARG A 130 19.50 -2.24 -2.87
CA ARG A 130 20.29 -2.72 -1.74
C ARG A 130 19.39 -3.30 -0.66
N THR A 131 19.83 -4.37 -0.04
CA THR A 131 19.15 -4.96 1.12
C THR A 131 19.47 -4.20 2.40
N ARG A 132 18.50 -4.20 3.31
CA ARG A 132 18.62 -3.72 4.68
C ARG A 132 17.98 -4.70 5.64
N SER A 133 18.56 -4.82 6.82
CA SER A 133 17.94 -5.57 7.90
C SER A 133 16.90 -4.73 8.61
N LEU A 134 15.82 -5.35 9.04
CA LEU A 134 14.80 -4.72 9.88
C LEU A 134 15.12 -4.90 11.35
N LEU A 135 14.85 -3.87 12.14
CA LEU A 135 14.76 -3.90 13.60
C LEU A 135 13.32 -3.56 13.97
N ILE A 136 12.62 -4.50 14.59
CA ILE A 136 11.20 -4.37 14.93
C ILE A 136 11.07 -3.75 16.31
N ASP A 137 10.33 -2.64 16.39
CA ASP A 137 9.99 -2.02 17.66
C ASP A 137 8.80 -2.72 18.30
N ARG A 138 9.07 -3.76 19.05
CA ARG A 138 8.04 -4.58 19.69
C ARG A 138 7.23 -3.84 20.75
N SER A 139 7.75 -2.73 21.28
CA SER A 139 7.03 -1.90 22.24
C SER A 139 5.99 -1.00 21.55
N ALA A 140 6.23 -0.65 20.29
CA ALA A 140 5.32 0.12 19.45
C ALA A 140 4.22 -0.74 18.81
N VAL A 141 4.43 -2.06 18.72
CA VAL A 141 3.45 -3.02 18.17
C VAL A 141 2.28 -3.15 19.15
N GLN A 142 1.19 -2.48 18.84
CA GLN A 142 -0.06 -2.54 19.61
C GLN A 142 -1.20 -2.93 18.67
N CYS A 143 -1.89 -4.00 19.00
CA CYS A 143 -3.03 -4.47 18.26
C CYS A 143 -4.30 -4.24 19.07
N ALA A 144 -5.30 -3.62 18.45
CA ALA A 144 -6.62 -3.43 19.03
C ALA A 144 -7.68 -4.00 18.08
N GLY A 145 -8.79 -4.51 18.63
CA GLY A 145 -9.96 -4.88 17.82
C GLY A 145 -9.75 -6.01 16.81
N GLY A 146 -8.74 -6.89 17.01
CA GLY A 146 -8.45 -8.00 16.08
C GLY A 146 -7.50 -7.64 14.93
N GLU A 147 -7.03 -6.39 14.86
CA GLU A 147 -5.97 -5.99 13.93
C GLU A 147 -4.61 -6.57 14.32
N ARG A 148 -3.71 -6.65 13.35
CA ARG A 148 -2.30 -7.03 13.52
C ARG A 148 -1.40 -5.86 13.18
N SER A 149 -0.25 -5.77 13.83
CA SER A 149 0.79 -4.91 13.30
C SER A 149 1.20 -5.36 11.89
N ILE A 150 1.49 -4.39 11.01
CA ILE A 150 1.95 -4.69 9.65
C ILE A 150 3.23 -5.52 9.64
N VAL A 151 4.01 -5.47 10.73
CA VAL A 151 5.26 -6.20 10.92
C VAL A 151 5.12 -7.42 11.84
N ASP A 152 3.90 -7.80 12.22
CA ASP A 152 3.68 -8.97 13.09
C ASP A 152 4.18 -10.25 12.41
N GLY A 153 4.96 -11.06 13.15
CA GLY A 153 5.60 -12.26 12.62
C GLY A 153 6.95 -12.03 11.93
N ILE A 154 7.39 -10.77 11.76
CA ILE A 154 8.73 -10.47 11.21
C ILE A 154 9.76 -10.50 12.32
N ALA A 155 10.89 -11.19 12.06
CA ALA A 155 12.03 -11.25 12.99
C ALA A 155 12.98 -10.07 12.80
N ASP A 156 13.69 -9.68 13.87
CA ASP A 156 14.82 -8.77 13.74
C ASP A 156 15.89 -9.38 12.84
N GLY A 157 16.52 -8.55 12.02
CA GLY A 157 17.51 -9.00 11.03
C GLY A 157 16.90 -9.45 9.70
N THR A 158 15.56 -9.56 9.56
CA THR A 158 14.93 -9.89 8.27
C THR A 158 15.38 -8.92 7.18
N SER A 159 15.78 -9.45 6.04
CA SER A 159 16.32 -8.70 4.91
C SER A 159 15.19 -8.14 4.03
N VAL A 160 15.28 -6.86 3.67
CA VAL A 160 14.33 -6.19 2.77
C VAL A 160 15.06 -5.31 1.77
N VAL A 161 14.49 -5.15 0.59
CA VAL A 161 15.07 -4.35 -0.48
C VAL A 161 14.58 -2.92 -0.43
N CYS A 162 15.51 -1.97 -0.60
CA CYS A 162 15.23 -0.54 -0.65
C CYS A 162 15.71 0.06 -1.98
N TYR A 163 14.90 1.00 -2.54
CA TYR A 163 15.20 1.75 -3.77
C TYR A 163 15.02 3.26 -3.56
N ASN A 164 15.40 3.77 -2.38
CA ASN A 164 15.08 5.15 -2.01
C ASN A 164 16.32 6.03 -1.83
N SER A 165 16.23 7.27 -2.31
CA SER A 165 17.14 8.37 -2.01
C SER A 165 16.55 9.36 -1.00
N LEU A 166 15.28 9.19 -0.66
CA LEU A 166 14.52 9.98 0.30
C LEU A 166 14.01 9.09 1.41
N ALA A 167 13.91 9.62 2.63
CA ALA A 167 13.34 8.92 3.78
C ALA A 167 12.56 9.88 4.67
N VAL A 168 11.61 9.35 5.42
CA VAL A 168 10.87 10.12 6.43
C VAL A 168 11.82 10.49 7.58
N ASP A 169 11.84 11.77 7.92
CA ASP A 169 12.51 12.26 9.13
C ASP A 169 11.68 11.89 10.36
N GLU A 170 12.14 10.88 11.09
CA GLU A 170 11.43 10.36 12.27
C GLU A 170 11.15 11.45 13.29
N THR A 171 12.05 12.44 13.46
CA THR A 171 11.89 13.51 14.43
C THR A 171 10.72 14.47 14.11
N SER A 172 10.25 14.43 12.87
CA SER A 172 9.12 15.22 12.39
C SER A 172 7.78 14.48 12.44
N LEU A 173 7.78 13.17 12.71
CA LEU A 173 6.55 12.38 12.81
C LEU A 173 5.77 12.77 14.07
N PRO A 174 4.47 13.10 13.95
CA PRO A 174 3.64 13.35 15.14
C PRO A 174 3.30 12.04 15.86
N ALA A 175 2.87 12.15 17.11
CA ALA A 175 2.49 11.02 17.96
C ALA A 175 1.32 10.16 17.42
N THR A 176 0.64 10.64 16.38
CA THR A 176 -0.41 9.87 15.67
C THR A 176 0.17 8.78 14.79
N TRP A 177 1.49 8.78 14.54
CA TRP A 177 2.21 7.71 13.86
C TRP A 177 3.12 6.96 14.82
N ARG A 178 3.10 5.65 14.74
CA ARG A 178 4.04 4.75 15.42
C ARG A 178 5.05 4.23 14.42
N VAL A 179 6.32 4.33 14.73
CA VAL A 179 7.39 3.66 13.96
C VAL A 179 7.52 2.25 14.52
N VAL A 180 7.11 1.25 13.74
CA VAL A 180 7.09 -0.17 14.14
C VAL A 180 8.29 -0.94 13.62
N ALA A 181 9.02 -0.42 12.63
CA ALA A 181 10.30 -0.97 12.21
C ALA A 181 11.27 0.11 11.73
N ARG A 182 12.56 -0.13 11.99
CA ARG A 182 13.67 0.70 11.51
C ARG A 182 14.73 -0.19 10.84
N SER A 183 15.60 0.42 10.04
CA SER A 183 16.85 -0.23 9.66
C SER A 183 18.01 0.32 10.50
N PRO A 184 19.01 -0.51 10.87
CA PRO A 184 20.18 -0.04 11.61
C PRO A 184 20.94 1.01 10.81
N GLY A 185 21.59 1.92 11.54
CA GLY A 185 22.40 3.00 10.98
C GLY A 185 22.50 4.17 11.95
N SER A 186 23.25 5.18 11.57
CA SER A 186 23.34 6.43 12.30
C SER A 186 23.17 7.60 11.34
N PRO A 187 21.96 8.21 11.29
CA PRO A 187 20.77 7.81 12.03
C PRO A 187 20.14 6.50 11.53
N ALA A 188 19.36 5.84 12.40
CA ALA A 188 18.47 4.75 11.97
C ALA A 188 17.38 5.28 11.05
N LEU A 189 16.97 4.48 10.07
CA LEU A 189 15.94 4.92 9.11
C LEU A 189 14.60 4.23 9.38
N VAL A 190 13.53 5.00 9.32
CA VAL A 190 12.15 4.51 9.39
C VAL A 190 11.90 3.54 8.24
N GLN A 191 11.45 2.33 8.56
CA GLN A 191 11.14 1.29 7.59
C GLN A 191 9.66 0.89 7.58
N ALA A 192 8.95 1.02 8.71
CA ALA A 192 7.52 0.80 8.76
C ALA A 192 6.85 1.70 9.81
N ILE A 193 5.66 2.18 9.46
CA ILE A 193 4.83 3.02 10.32
C ILE A 193 3.37 2.55 10.32
N GLU A 194 2.68 2.86 11.41
CA GLU A 194 1.25 2.64 11.56
C GLU A 194 0.59 3.85 12.19
N HIS A 195 -0.59 4.22 11.70
CA HIS A 195 -1.34 5.32 12.30
C HIS A 195 -2.13 4.82 13.53
N THR A 196 -2.20 5.63 14.57
CA THR A 196 -2.77 5.20 15.87
C THR A 196 -4.30 5.07 15.88
N THR A 197 -5.00 5.73 14.97
CA THR A 197 -6.48 5.82 14.97
C THR A 197 -7.12 5.57 13.60
N ARG A 198 -6.33 5.61 12.53
CA ARG A 198 -6.79 5.32 11.16
C ARG A 198 -6.15 4.02 10.69
N PRO A 199 -6.81 3.21 9.85
CA PRO A 199 -6.24 1.98 9.30
C PRO A 199 -5.22 2.29 8.18
N LEU A 200 -4.17 3.04 8.53
CA LEU A 200 -3.10 3.44 7.63
C LEU A 200 -1.80 2.77 8.03
N TYR A 201 -1.16 2.13 7.07
CA TYR A 201 0.06 1.36 7.21
C TYR A 201 1.05 1.78 6.13
N GLY A 202 2.33 1.89 6.47
CA GLY A 202 3.33 2.28 5.49
C GLY A 202 4.64 1.53 5.66
N VAL A 203 5.25 1.12 4.54
CA VAL A 203 6.59 0.50 4.50
C VAL A 203 7.48 1.24 3.51
N GLN A 204 8.72 1.57 3.94
CA GLN A 204 9.69 2.26 3.09
C GLN A 204 10.35 1.32 2.09
N PHE A 205 10.52 0.06 2.45
CA PHE A 205 11.08 -0.97 1.59
C PHE A 205 10.05 -1.47 0.57
N HIS A 206 10.50 -2.28 -0.38
CA HIS A 206 9.68 -2.86 -1.45
C HIS A 206 9.27 -4.30 -1.08
N PRO A 207 8.09 -4.52 -0.49
CA PRO A 207 7.60 -5.85 -0.12
C PRO A 207 7.32 -6.72 -1.36
N GLU A 208 7.08 -6.10 -2.51
CA GLU A 208 6.82 -6.77 -3.78
C GLU A 208 8.08 -7.26 -4.49
N SER A 209 9.26 -6.91 -3.98
CA SER A 209 10.53 -7.42 -4.48
C SER A 209 10.76 -8.86 -4.04
N ILE A 210 11.19 -9.72 -4.96
CA ILE A 210 11.54 -11.12 -4.66
C ILE A 210 12.68 -11.26 -3.64
N GLU A 211 13.49 -10.22 -3.50
CA GLU A 211 14.62 -10.17 -2.56
C GLU A 211 14.20 -9.63 -1.17
N SER A 212 12.91 -9.35 -0.96
CA SER A 212 12.37 -8.89 0.33
C SER A 212 11.75 -10.07 1.08
N ASP A 213 12.45 -10.59 2.11
CA ASP A 213 12.01 -11.76 2.88
C ASP A 213 10.74 -11.50 3.72
N ALA A 214 10.36 -10.22 3.92
CA ALA A 214 9.19 -9.82 4.69
C ALA A 214 7.93 -9.56 3.83
N GLY A 215 8.02 -9.67 2.52
CA GLY A 215 6.99 -9.16 1.61
C GLY A 215 5.62 -9.81 1.81
N ASP A 216 5.59 -11.14 1.87
CA ASP A 216 4.35 -11.89 2.05
C ASP A 216 3.74 -11.70 3.44
N VAL A 217 4.56 -11.54 4.47
CA VAL A 217 4.09 -11.29 5.85
C VAL A 217 3.40 -9.94 5.93
N VAL A 218 4.02 -8.87 5.41
CA VAL A 218 3.45 -7.52 5.35
C VAL A 218 2.11 -7.54 4.62
N MET A 219 2.05 -8.14 3.44
CA MET A 219 0.82 -8.18 2.65
C MET A 219 -0.28 -8.99 3.34
N ARG A 220 0.04 -10.14 3.94
CA ARG A 220 -0.94 -10.94 4.71
C ARG A 220 -1.49 -10.19 5.91
N ASN A 221 -0.64 -9.46 6.65
CA ASN A 221 -1.08 -8.66 7.79
C ASN A 221 -1.99 -7.51 7.32
N PHE A 222 -1.65 -6.84 6.22
CA PHE A 222 -2.52 -5.83 5.63
C PHE A 222 -3.87 -6.39 5.22
N LEU A 223 -3.91 -7.50 4.48
CA LEU A 223 -5.16 -8.15 4.06
C LEU A 223 -5.99 -8.63 5.26
N HIS A 224 -5.34 -9.12 6.32
CA HIS A 224 -6.02 -9.45 7.57
C HIS A 224 -6.67 -8.21 8.20
N ASN A 225 -5.97 -7.09 8.25
CA ASN A 225 -6.48 -5.84 8.81
C ASN A 225 -7.64 -5.27 7.99
N VAL A 226 -7.59 -5.42 6.66
CA VAL A 226 -8.73 -5.08 5.78
C VAL A 226 -9.96 -5.90 6.18
N ALA A 227 -9.81 -7.22 6.36
CA ALA A 227 -10.92 -8.09 6.76
C ALA A 227 -11.44 -7.72 8.17
N ALA A 228 -10.55 -7.48 9.13
CA ALA A 228 -10.91 -7.09 10.49
C ALA A 228 -11.70 -5.76 10.51
N ALA A 229 -11.22 -4.75 9.79
CA ALA A 229 -11.88 -3.45 9.70
C ALA A 229 -13.31 -3.55 9.15
N TRP A 230 -13.51 -4.36 8.10
CA TRP A 230 -14.85 -4.55 7.52
C TRP A 230 -15.73 -5.47 8.36
N THR A 231 -15.21 -6.49 9.04
CA THR A 231 -15.96 -7.34 9.95
C THR A 231 -16.62 -6.51 11.07
N VAL A 232 -15.91 -5.52 11.58
CA VAL A 232 -16.44 -4.62 12.62
C VAL A 232 -17.46 -3.61 12.05
N ARG A 233 -17.24 -3.13 10.83
CA ARG A 233 -18.05 -2.03 10.23
C ARG A 233 -19.24 -2.54 9.45
N ASP A 234 -19.06 -3.61 8.69
CA ASP A 234 -20.09 -4.23 7.84
C ASP A 234 -19.68 -5.68 7.49
N ALA A 235 -20.02 -6.61 8.36
CA ALA A 235 -19.69 -8.03 8.19
C ALA A 235 -20.25 -8.61 6.87
N SER A 236 -21.42 -8.14 6.41
CA SER A 236 -22.04 -8.61 5.17
C SER A 236 -21.17 -8.36 3.94
N ARG A 237 -20.31 -7.34 4.02
CA ARG A 237 -19.34 -7.00 2.98
C ARG A 237 -18.21 -8.03 2.89
N VAL A 238 -17.76 -8.55 4.03
CA VAL A 238 -16.77 -9.65 4.09
C VAL A 238 -17.39 -10.95 3.57
N ASP A 239 -18.63 -11.24 3.95
CA ASP A 239 -19.36 -12.41 3.46
C ASP A 239 -19.51 -12.38 1.93
N ALA A 240 -19.73 -11.21 1.35
CA ALA A 240 -19.81 -11.04 -0.10
C ALA A 240 -18.51 -11.41 -0.82
N TRP A 241 -17.32 -11.38 -0.16
CA TRP A 241 -16.07 -11.80 -0.77
C TRP A 241 -16.00 -13.30 -1.03
N THR A 242 -16.80 -14.11 -0.33
CA THR A 242 -16.85 -15.57 -0.56
C THR A 242 -17.48 -15.92 -1.92
N SER A 243 -18.21 -15.01 -2.54
CA SER A 243 -18.80 -15.24 -3.86
C SER A 243 -17.79 -15.00 -4.98
N PRO A 244 -17.58 -15.97 -5.88
CA PRO A 244 -16.65 -15.82 -7.00
C PRO A 244 -17.11 -14.76 -8.03
N THR A 245 -18.38 -14.34 -7.98
CA THR A 245 -18.93 -13.32 -8.89
C THR A 245 -18.78 -11.91 -8.34
N THR A 246 -18.51 -11.74 -7.05
CA THR A 246 -18.32 -10.42 -6.44
C THR A 246 -17.01 -9.79 -6.91
N GLY A 247 -17.08 -8.56 -7.36
CA GLY A 247 -15.95 -7.78 -7.84
C GLY A 247 -16.33 -6.31 -7.97
N PHE A 248 -15.45 -5.52 -8.57
CA PHE A 248 -15.78 -4.17 -8.97
C PHE A 248 -16.85 -4.17 -10.07
N PRO A 249 -17.68 -3.10 -10.18
CA PRO A 249 -18.53 -2.91 -11.32
C PRO A 249 -17.76 -2.97 -12.65
N ALA A 250 -18.41 -3.42 -13.72
CA ALA A 250 -17.77 -3.64 -15.01
C ALA A 250 -17.02 -2.39 -15.55
N GLN A 251 -17.56 -1.21 -15.33
CA GLN A 251 -16.93 0.06 -15.71
C GLN A 251 -15.60 0.32 -14.99
N VAL A 252 -15.49 -0.03 -13.70
CA VAL A 252 -14.25 0.09 -12.91
C VAL A 252 -13.24 -0.94 -13.38
N THR A 253 -13.67 -2.18 -13.60
CA THR A 253 -12.81 -3.24 -14.13
C THR A 253 -12.29 -2.89 -15.52
N SER A 254 -13.13 -2.32 -16.38
CA SER A 254 -12.75 -1.85 -17.71
C SER A 254 -11.74 -0.70 -17.65
N LEU A 255 -11.90 0.23 -16.69
CA LEU A 255 -10.95 1.31 -16.45
C LEU A 255 -9.57 0.75 -16.11
N GLY A 256 -9.46 -0.18 -15.16
CA GLY A 256 -8.19 -0.80 -14.81
C GLY A 256 -7.54 -1.54 -15.97
N ARG A 257 -8.31 -2.26 -16.80
CA ARG A 257 -7.78 -2.92 -18.00
C ARG A 257 -7.26 -1.92 -19.03
N ALA A 258 -7.96 -0.81 -19.24
CA ALA A 258 -7.54 0.25 -20.16
C ALA A 258 -6.23 0.91 -19.67
N CYS A 259 -6.11 1.18 -18.36
CA CYS A 259 -4.90 1.73 -17.76
C CYS A 259 -3.70 0.76 -17.91
N VAL A 260 -3.92 -0.53 -17.70
CA VAL A 260 -2.87 -1.54 -17.92
C VAL A 260 -2.45 -1.62 -19.37
N ALA A 261 -3.40 -1.56 -20.32
CA ALA A 261 -3.11 -1.58 -21.75
C ALA A 261 -2.31 -0.34 -22.19
N ALA A 262 -2.68 0.85 -21.70
CA ALA A 262 -1.95 2.09 -21.98
C ALA A 262 -0.50 2.04 -21.47
N ALA A 263 -0.30 1.54 -20.25
CA ALA A 263 1.04 1.39 -19.66
C ALA A 263 1.94 0.40 -20.44
N VAL A 264 1.37 -0.64 -21.08
CA VAL A 264 2.13 -1.56 -21.93
C VAL A 264 2.63 -0.87 -23.19
N HIS A 265 1.86 0.06 -23.76
CA HIS A 265 2.30 0.84 -24.93
C HIS A 265 3.42 1.83 -24.58
N ASP A 266 3.38 2.43 -23.40
CA ASP A 266 4.41 3.39 -22.95
C ASP A 266 5.74 2.70 -22.63
N LEU A 267 5.72 1.48 -22.08
CA LEU A 267 6.93 0.69 -21.78
C LEU A 267 7.70 0.25 -23.03
N SER A 268 7.08 0.25 -24.21
CA SER A 268 7.77 -0.02 -25.48
C SER A 268 8.72 1.10 -25.91
N LEU A 269 8.68 2.25 -25.24
CA LEU A 269 9.54 3.42 -25.50
C LEU A 269 10.72 3.52 -24.52
N ILE A 270 10.78 2.67 -23.49
CA ILE A 270 11.91 2.63 -22.55
C ILE A 270 12.85 1.51 -22.99
N HIS A 271 13.64 1.77 -24.01
CA HIS A 271 14.88 1.03 -24.24
C HIS A 271 15.95 1.59 -23.32
N ILE A 272 16.26 0.83 -22.25
CA ILE A 272 17.54 0.94 -21.54
C ILE A 272 18.35 -0.30 -21.90
#